data_f5529d82d661c23e53dad829ae675136
#
_entry.id   f5529d82d661c23e53dad829ae675136
#
_cell.length_a   1.000
_cell.length_b   1.000
_cell.length_c   1.000
_cell.angle_alpha   90.00
_cell.angle_beta   90.00
_cell.angle_gamma   90.00
#
_symmetry.space_group_name_H-M   'P 1'
#
loop_
_entity.id
_entity.type
_entity.pdbx_description
1 polymer ?
#
loop_
_entity_poly.entity_id
_entity_poly.type
_entity_poly.pdbx_seq_one_letter_code
_entity_poly.pdbx_strand_id
1 'polypeptide(L)'
;MPTISDTIITADGTCPVTLAVPEGKGPWPGVIMYPDAGGVRTAVREMAERLAGLGYVVLVPDVYYRSGDWAPFDMKNVFNDKAERQRLFSMIGSITPDAMEADARAFFDYLAARPEVTGETFGTTGYCMGGRTSLIVAGQVPERVAAAMSFHGGGLASEDPGSPHLLADKIRAAVYVGGAENDPSFTPEQAATLDKALTEAGVEHTIEWYPAAHGFAVPDNAPYDEAAAERHWTAMKDFFGAQLTR
;
A
#
# COMPACT_ATOMS: atom_id res chain seq x y z
N MET A 1 -7.91 3.64 18.62
CA MET A 1 -6.80 2.78 19.13
C MET A 1 -5.51 3.54 18.95
N PRO A 2 -4.65 3.65 19.97
CA PRO A 2 -3.40 4.37 19.78
C PRO A 2 -2.45 3.58 18.90
N THR A 3 -1.83 4.26 17.95
CA THR A 3 -0.70 3.71 17.19
C THR A 3 0.56 3.66 18.08
N ILE A 4 1.41 2.68 17.81
CA ILE A 4 2.71 2.50 18.45
C ILE A 4 3.78 2.92 17.44
N SER A 5 4.72 3.77 17.85
CA SER A 5 5.92 4.05 17.05
C SER A 5 6.99 3.03 17.41
N ASP A 6 7.59 2.41 16.39
CA ASP A 6 8.67 1.44 16.52
C ASP A 6 9.67 1.62 15.38
N THR A 7 10.70 0.80 15.33
CA THR A 7 11.72 0.82 14.28
C THR A 7 12.08 -0.58 13.82
N ILE A 8 12.39 -0.73 12.54
CA ILE A 8 12.84 -1.99 11.95
C ILE A 8 14.23 -1.79 11.35
N ILE A 9 15.13 -2.69 11.67
CA ILE A 9 16.45 -2.72 11.04
C ILE A 9 16.31 -3.34 9.65
N THR A 10 16.69 -2.60 8.65
CA THR A 10 16.72 -2.99 7.24
C THR A 10 18.18 -3.08 6.74
N ALA A 11 18.37 -3.51 5.51
CA ALA A 11 19.71 -3.54 4.89
C ALA A 11 20.36 -2.15 4.79
N ASP A 12 19.53 -1.09 4.66
CA ASP A 12 20.00 0.28 4.42
C ASP A 12 19.87 1.21 5.64
N GLY A 13 19.50 0.68 6.80
CA GLY A 13 19.42 1.45 8.04
C GLY A 13 18.22 1.13 8.91
N THR A 14 17.85 2.08 9.76
CA THR A 14 16.72 1.94 10.68
C THR A 14 15.49 2.62 10.10
N CYS A 15 14.48 1.83 9.76
CA CYS A 15 13.20 2.33 9.23
C CYS A 15 12.23 2.59 10.38
N PRO A 16 11.76 3.84 10.60
CA PRO A 16 10.66 4.11 11.50
C PRO A 16 9.37 3.47 10.97
N VAL A 17 8.60 2.88 11.88
CA VAL A 17 7.30 2.30 11.52
C VAL A 17 6.22 2.75 12.49
N THR A 18 5.00 2.80 12.01
CA THR A 18 3.80 2.94 12.83
C THR A 18 3.07 1.61 12.86
N LEU A 19 2.74 1.12 14.05
CA LEU A 19 1.99 -0.11 14.24
C LEU A 19 0.64 0.22 14.87
N ALA A 20 -0.45 -0.25 14.28
CA ALA A 20 -1.78 -0.23 14.87
C ALA A 20 -2.21 -1.67 15.19
N VAL A 21 -2.58 -1.92 16.44
CA VAL A 21 -2.95 -3.24 16.94
C VAL A 21 -4.42 -3.23 17.37
N PRO A 22 -5.24 -4.21 16.99
CA PRO A 22 -6.62 -4.31 17.43
C PRO A 22 -6.76 -4.37 18.96
N GLU A 23 -7.90 -3.92 19.44
CA GLU A 23 -8.24 -4.14 20.86
C GLU A 23 -8.74 -5.58 21.08
N GLY A 24 -8.44 -6.12 22.27
CA GLY A 24 -8.94 -7.45 22.66
C GLY A 24 -7.85 -8.51 22.69
N LYS A 25 -8.26 -9.75 22.44
CA LYS A 25 -7.38 -10.92 22.48
C LYS A 25 -7.12 -11.42 21.07
N GLY A 26 -5.87 -11.24 20.60
CA GLY A 26 -5.36 -11.81 19.35
C GLY A 26 -5.11 -13.33 19.44
N PRO A 27 -4.28 -13.88 18.56
CA PRO A 27 -3.56 -13.15 17.52
C PRO A 27 -4.45 -12.75 16.33
N TRP A 28 -4.00 -11.78 15.51
CA TRP A 28 -4.69 -11.27 14.32
C TRP A 28 -3.81 -11.39 13.07
N PRO A 29 -4.39 -11.47 11.85
CA PRO A 29 -3.63 -11.37 10.63
C PRO A 29 -2.89 -10.03 10.52
N GLY A 30 -1.69 -10.06 9.94
CA GLY A 30 -0.89 -8.86 9.71
C GLY A 30 -1.14 -8.26 8.32
N VAL A 31 -1.11 -6.94 8.24
CA VAL A 31 -1.21 -6.17 6.98
C VAL A 31 -0.14 -5.09 6.94
N ILE A 32 0.59 -4.95 5.83
CA ILE A 32 1.43 -3.79 5.57
C ILE A 32 0.61 -2.79 4.76
N MET A 33 0.49 -1.55 5.26
CA MET A 33 -0.16 -0.45 4.57
C MET A 33 0.91 0.53 4.08
N TYR A 34 1.15 0.55 2.77
CA TYR A 34 2.07 1.49 2.13
C TYR A 34 1.38 2.84 1.93
N PRO A 35 1.97 3.95 2.45
CA PRO A 35 1.39 5.28 2.31
C PRO A 35 1.41 5.76 0.85
N ASP A 36 0.63 6.79 0.57
CA ASP A 36 0.79 7.55 -0.65
C ASP A 36 2.10 8.38 -0.65
N ALA A 37 2.32 9.17 -1.69
CA ALA A 37 3.51 9.99 -1.82
C ALA A 37 3.74 10.99 -0.68
N GLY A 38 2.71 11.33 0.09
CA GLY A 38 2.82 12.17 1.28
C GLY A 38 3.53 11.51 2.47
N GLY A 39 3.74 10.18 2.40
CA GLY A 39 4.40 9.42 3.46
C GLY A 39 3.57 9.29 4.73
N VAL A 40 4.21 8.87 5.83
CA VAL A 40 3.56 8.66 7.12
C VAL A 40 3.21 9.98 7.78
N ARG A 41 1.91 10.22 7.99
CA ARG A 41 1.34 11.41 8.60
C ARG A 41 0.03 11.08 9.34
N THR A 42 -0.60 12.06 9.98
CA THR A 42 -1.79 11.85 10.82
C THR A 42 -2.88 11.08 10.07
N ALA A 43 -3.27 11.49 8.87
CA ALA A 43 -4.31 10.83 8.10
C ALA A 43 -4.00 9.33 7.84
N VAL A 44 -2.75 9.01 7.50
CA VAL A 44 -2.33 7.61 7.26
C VAL A 44 -2.34 6.79 8.54
N ARG A 45 -1.96 7.38 9.69
CA ARG A 45 -2.06 6.71 11.00
C ARG A 45 -3.51 6.41 11.38
N GLU A 46 -4.41 7.37 11.19
CA GLU A 46 -5.85 7.19 11.42
C GLU A 46 -6.46 6.12 10.51
N MET A 47 -6.00 6.04 9.26
CA MET A 47 -6.37 4.97 8.35
C MET A 47 -5.87 3.60 8.83
N ALA A 48 -4.65 3.52 9.35
CA ALA A 48 -4.12 2.29 9.95
C ALA A 48 -4.92 1.87 11.19
N GLU A 49 -5.30 2.83 12.05
CA GLU A 49 -6.17 2.57 13.21
C GLU A 49 -7.54 2.05 12.77
N ARG A 50 -8.11 2.62 11.70
CA ARG A 50 -9.38 2.16 11.13
C ARG A 50 -9.27 0.71 10.62
N LEU A 51 -8.21 0.37 9.91
CA LEU A 51 -7.97 -0.98 9.42
C LEU A 51 -7.74 -1.95 10.60
N ALA A 52 -7.01 -1.53 11.63
CA ALA A 52 -6.85 -2.31 12.84
C ALA A 52 -8.18 -2.56 13.56
N GLY A 53 -9.11 -1.61 13.51
CA GLY A 53 -10.49 -1.77 14.00
C GLY A 53 -11.28 -2.87 13.27
N LEU A 54 -10.85 -3.29 12.09
CA LEU A 54 -11.41 -4.44 11.36
C LEU A 54 -10.79 -5.79 11.77
N GLY A 55 -9.80 -5.78 12.66
CA GLY A 55 -9.19 -7.00 13.22
C GLY A 55 -7.87 -7.41 12.57
N TYR A 56 -7.05 -6.46 12.14
CA TYR A 56 -5.72 -6.67 11.56
C TYR A 56 -4.64 -5.94 12.35
N VAL A 57 -3.47 -6.55 12.54
CA VAL A 57 -2.28 -5.79 12.96
C VAL A 57 -1.74 -5.08 11.74
N VAL A 58 -1.70 -3.74 11.78
CA VAL A 58 -1.34 -2.91 10.62
C VAL A 58 0.01 -2.25 10.85
N LEU A 59 0.95 -2.51 9.94
CA LEU A 59 2.25 -1.89 9.90
C LEU A 59 2.29 -0.85 8.78
N VAL A 60 2.66 0.39 9.12
CA VAL A 60 2.88 1.48 8.16
C VAL A 60 4.35 1.88 8.20
N PRO A 61 5.15 1.57 7.17
CA PRO A 61 6.56 1.94 7.13
C PRO A 61 6.76 3.39 6.69
N ASP A 62 7.80 4.05 7.23
CA ASP A 62 8.32 5.28 6.63
C ASP A 62 9.16 4.91 5.41
N VAL A 63 8.55 4.92 4.24
CA VAL A 63 9.19 4.55 2.97
C VAL A 63 10.31 5.53 2.55
N TYR A 64 10.39 6.68 3.21
CA TYR A 64 11.39 7.72 2.93
C TYR A 64 12.56 7.75 3.91
N TYR A 65 12.66 6.80 4.84
CA TYR A 65 13.69 6.79 5.90
C TYR A 65 15.14 6.91 5.37
N ARG A 66 15.41 6.49 4.14
CA ARG A 66 16.72 6.67 3.48
C ARG A 66 17.06 8.13 3.19
N SER A 67 16.07 9.00 3.16
CA SER A 67 16.27 10.44 2.98
C SER A 67 16.67 11.18 4.27
N GLY A 68 16.84 10.46 5.39
CA GLY A 68 17.07 11.05 6.70
C GLY A 68 15.83 11.73 7.26
N ASP A 69 16.01 12.75 8.09
CA ASP A 69 14.89 13.53 8.63
C ASP A 69 14.23 14.35 7.51
N TRP A 70 12.93 14.15 7.33
CA TRP A 70 12.17 14.87 6.31
C TRP A 70 10.90 15.49 6.91
N ALA A 71 10.52 16.67 6.40
CA ALA A 71 9.31 17.36 6.81
C ALA A 71 8.10 16.80 6.05
N PRO A 72 6.95 16.52 6.71
CA PRO A 72 5.73 16.09 6.06
C PRO A 72 5.27 17.06 4.98
N PHE A 73 4.67 16.53 3.92
CA PHE A 73 4.12 17.32 2.82
C PHE A 73 2.70 17.80 3.16
N ASP A 74 2.37 19.02 2.79
CA ASP A 74 0.98 19.49 2.71
C ASP A 74 0.35 18.96 1.42
N MET A 75 -0.33 17.82 1.51
CA MET A 75 -0.89 17.12 0.35
C MET A 75 -2.03 17.88 -0.35
N LYS A 76 -2.61 18.89 0.29
CA LYS A 76 -3.58 19.78 -0.37
C LYS A 76 -2.92 20.77 -1.32
N ASN A 77 -1.69 21.17 -1.02
CA ASN A 77 -1.01 22.27 -1.70
C ASN A 77 0.32 21.89 -2.37
N VAL A 78 0.88 20.71 -2.10
CA VAL A 78 2.20 20.27 -2.58
C VAL A 78 2.40 20.45 -4.09
N PHE A 79 1.35 20.24 -4.89
CA PHE A 79 1.42 20.39 -6.35
C PHE A 79 1.36 21.85 -6.83
N ASN A 80 0.96 22.78 -5.96
CA ASN A 80 0.92 24.22 -6.24
C ASN A 80 2.26 24.90 -5.96
N ASP A 81 3.10 24.30 -5.11
CA ASP A 81 4.47 24.78 -4.83
C ASP A 81 5.49 23.99 -5.67
N LYS A 82 6.23 24.71 -6.52
CA LYS A 82 7.22 24.08 -7.42
C LYS A 82 8.35 23.39 -6.65
N ALA A 83 8.84 23.98 -5.55
CA ALA A 83 9.93 23.43 -4.76
C ALA A 83 9.48 22.17 -4.00
N GLU A 84 8.31 22.22 -3.36
CA GLU A 84 7.73 21.07 -2.65
C GLU A 84 7.38 19.93 -3.61
N ARG A 85 6.84 20.25 -4.78
CA ARG A 85 6.58 19.24 -5.81
C ARG A 85 7.88 18.59 -6.30
N GLN A 86 8.94 19.35 -6.50
CA GLN A 86 10.26 18.81 -6.91
C GLN A 86 10.84 17.92 -5.79
N ARG A 87 10.74 18.35 -4.54
CA ARG A 87 11.17 17.57 -3.37
C ARG A 87 10.40 16.24 -3.31
N LEU A 88 9.08 16.27 -3.44
CA LEU A 88 8.21 15.09 -3.46
C LEU A 88 8.65 14.09 -4.54
N PHE A 89 8.80 14.53 -5.79
CA PHE A 89 9.21 13.63 -6.88
C PHE A 89 10.63 13.09 -6.71
N SER A 90 11.54 13.88 -6.13
CA SER A 90 12.89 13.40 -5.79
C SER A 90 12.84 12.27 -4.76
N MET A 91 12.00 12.39 -3.73
CA MET A 91 11.85 11.36 -2.71
C MET A 91 11.16 10.11 -3.26
N ILE A 92 10.13 10.25 -4.08
CA ILE A 92 9.49 9.12 -4.78
C ILE A 92 10.54 8.38 -5.64
N GLY A 93 11.35 9.11 -6.40
CA GLY A 93 12.38 8.55 -7.28
C GLY A 93 13.51 7.83 -6.53
N SER A 94 13.65 8.02 -5.21
CA SER A 94 14.63 7.30 -4.39
C SER A 94 14.18 5.89 -3.99
N ILE A 95 12.91 5.56 -4.17
CA ILE A 95 12.35 4.25 -3.82
C ILE A 95 12.51 3.32 -5.03
N THR A 96 13.51 2.44 -4.97
CA THR A 96 13.79 1.48 -6.06
C THR A 96 13.08 0.15 -5.81
N PRO A 97 12.82 -0.67 -6.87
CA PRO A 97 12.27 -2.01 -6.70
C PRO A 97 13.09 -2.90 -5.77
N ASP A 98 14.43 -2.86 -5.85
CA ASP A 98 15.32 -3.66 -4.99
C ASP A 98 15.20 -3.23 -3.51
N ALA A 99 15.11 -1.91 -3.26
CA ALA A 99 14.87 -1.39 -1.92
C ALA A 99 13.49 -1.81 -1.38
N MET A 100 12.45 -1.80 -2.23
CA MET A 100 11.10 -2.27 -1.84
C MET A 100 11.11 -3.73 -1.43
N GLU A 101 11.81 -4.61 -2.18
CA GLU A 101 11.92 -6.04 -1.86
C GLU A 101 12.64 -6.26 -0.52
N ALA A 102 13.82 -5.64 -0.36
CA ALA A 102 14.62 -5.80 0.85
C ALA A 102 13.87 -5.32 2.10
N ASP A 103 13.21 -4.17 2.01
CA ASP A 103 12.39 -3.62 3.09
C ASP A 103 11.18 -4.50 3.40
N ALA A 104 10.46 -4.96 2.36
CA ALA A 104 9.29 -5.80 2.55
C ALA A 104 9.63 -7.10 3.30
N ARG A 105 10.76 -7.73 3.00
CA ARG A 105 11.23 -8.91 3.73
C ARG A 105 11.43 -8.60 5.22
N ALA A 106 12.12 -7.51 5.55
CA ALA A 106 12.30 -7.09 6.93
C ALA A 106 10.97 -6.76 7.65
N PHE A 107 10.02 -6.14 6.94
CA PHE A 107 8.69 -5.83 7.49
C PHE A 107 7.87 -7.11 7.76
N PHE A 108 7.90 -8.08 6.86
CA PHE A 108 7.22 -9.37 7.08
C PHE A 108 7.86 -10.17 8.22
N ASP A 109 9.19 -10.17 8.33
CA ASP A 109 9.87 -10.84 9.43
C ASP A 109 9.55 -10.18 10.78
N TYR A 110 9.47 -8.86 10.81
CA TYR A 110 9.03 -8.12 11.98
C TYR A 110 7.60 -8.49 12.39
N LEU A 111 6.65 -8.55 11.44
CA LEU A 111 5.28 -8.96 11.72
C LEU A 111 5.21 -10.41 12.21
N ALA A 112 5.92 -11.33 11.57
CA ALA A 112 5.94 -12.75 11.96
C ALA A 112 6.52 -12.99 13.36
N ALA A 113 7.42 -12.15 13.83
CA ALA A 113 8.03 -12.25 15.15
C ALA A 113 7.12 -11.72 16.29
N ARG A 114 6.00 -11.09 15.97
CA ARG A 114 5.13 -10.47 16.97
C ARG A 114 4.11 -11.47 17.56
N PRO A 115 3.97 -11.53 18.88
CA PRO A 115 3.02 -12.47 19.51
C PRO A 115 1.55 -12.16 19.22
N GLU A 116 1.22 -10.93 18.86
CA GLU A 116 -0.12 -10.51 18.47
C GLU A 116 -0.48 -10.80 17.02
N VAL A 117 0.48 -11.28 16.20
CA VAL A 117 0.27 -11.58 14.79
C VAL A 117 0.16 -13.09 14.57
N THR A 118 -0.75 -13.51 13.70
CA THR A 118 -0.92 -14.90 13.28
C THR A 118 -0.56 -15.10 11.82
N GLY A 119 -0.07 -16.30 11.49
CA GLY A 119 0.27 -16.70 10.14
C GLY A 119 1.67 -16.28 9.71
N GLU A 120 2.07 -16.80 8.55
CA GLU A 120 3.37 -16.51 7.91
C GLU A 120 3.22 -15.76 6.60
N THR A 121 1.96 -15.63 6.13
CA THR A 121 1.58 -14.83 4.97
C THR A 121 0.65 -13.71 5.40
N PHE A 122 0.75 -12.57 4.70
CA PHE A 122 0.22 -11.30 5.14
C PHE A 122 -0.59 -10.62 4.04
N GLY A 123 -1.37 -9.62 4.43
CA GLY A 123 -1.95 -8.67 3.49
C GLY A 123 -0.99 -7.53 3.18
N THR A 124 -1.11 -6.98 1.98
CA THR A 124 -0.54 -5.68 1.63
C THR A 124 -1.63 -4.79 1.07
N THR A 125 -1.61 -3.51 1.40
CA THR A 125 -2.46 -2.50 0.79
C THR A 125 -1.67 -1.21 0.63
N GLY A 126 -2.14 -0.33 -0.24
CA GLY A 126 -1.50 0.96 -0.39
C GLY A 126 -2.27 1.91 -1.30
N TYR A 127 -1.83 3.15 -1.28
CA TYR A 127 -2.48 4.28 -1.89
C TYR A 127 -1.52 4.99 -2.86
N CYS A 128 -1.95 5.32 -4.08
CA CYS A 128 -1.11 5.99 -5.07
C CYS A 128 0.22 5.20 -5.32
N MET A 129 1.34 5.80 -5.01
CA MET A 129 2.66 5.15 -4.99
C MET A 129 2.65 3.86 -4.14
N GLY A 130 2.05 3.89 -2.95
CA GLY A 130 1.92 2.73 -2.08
C GLY A 130 1.05 1.61 -2.67
N GLY A 131 0.04 1.95 -3.47
CA GLY A 131 -0.76 0.98 -4.22
C GLY A 131 0.07 0.24 -5.28
N ARG A 132 0.94 0.96 -5.98
CA ARG A 132 1.94 0.35 -6.87
C ARG A 132 2.92 -0.54 -6.10
N THR A 133 3.42 -0.04 -4.96
CA THR A 133 4.35 -0.80 -4.09
C THR A 133 3.73 -2.11 -3.59
N SER A 134 2.46 -2.10 -3.19
CA SER A 134 1.74 -3.30 -2.75
C SER A 134 1.76 -4.41 -3.81
N LEU A 135 1.51 -4.09 -5.08
CA LEU A 135 1.55 -5.07 -6.16
C LEU A 135 2.97 -5.52 -6.53
N ILE A 136 3.95 -4.60 -6.50
CA ILE A 136 5.36 -4.95 -6.71
C ILE A 136 5.82 -5.94 -5.65
N VAL A 137 5.54 -5.68 -4.39
CA VAL A 137 5.90 -6.55 -3.26
C VAL A 137 5.22 -7.92 -3.37
N ALA A 138 3.97 -7.98 -3.81
CA ALA A 138 3.28 -9.25 -4.04
C ALA A 138 3.99 -10.12 -5.10
N GLY A 139 4.62 -9.51 -6.09
CA GLY A 139 5.41 -10.23 -7.10
C GLY A 139 6.86 -10.51 -6.70
N GLN A 140 7.47 -9.67 -5.85
CA GLN A 140 8.86 -9.83 -5.41
C GLN A 140 9.01 -10.77 -4.21
N VAL A 141 8.00 -10.80 -3.32
CA VAL A 141 8.01 -11.63 -2.09
C VAL A 141 6.74 -12.50 -2.05
N PRO A 142 6.45 -13.28 -3.11
CA PRO A 142 5.18 -13.97 -3.27
C PRO A 142 4.90 -15.02 -2.17
N GLU A 143 5.91 -15.53 -1.53
CA GLU A 143 5.80 -16.49 -0.43
C GLU A 143 5.28 -15.87 0.88
N ARG A 144 5.27 -14.53 0.98
CA ARG A 144 4.84 -13.81 2.18
C ARG A 144 3.53 -13.04 1.99
N VAL A 145 3.00 -12.93 0.77
CA VAL A 145 1.78 -12.16 0.48
C VAL A 145 0.64 -13.09 0.08
N ALA A 146 -0.44 -13.08 0.87
CA ALA A 146 -1.67 -13.82 0.57
C ALA A 146 -2.71 -12.94 -0.14
N ALA A 147 -2.72 -11.64 0.13
CA ALA A 147 -3.66 -10.70 -0.43
C ALA A 147 -2.98 -9.34 -0.69
N ALA A 148 -3.15 -8.76 -1.87
CA ALA A 148 -2.57 -7.48 -2.24
C ALA A 148 -3.65 -6.53 -2.78
N MET A 149 -3.76 -5.34 -2.18
CA MET A 149 -4.70 -4.31 -2.62
C MET A 149 -3.98 -3.04 -3.06
N SER A 150 -4.48 -2.42 -4.13
CA SER A 150 -4.00 -1.15 -4.66
C SER A 150 -5.18 -0.19 -4.85
N PHE A 151 -5.15 0.95 -4.19
CA PHE A 151 -6.15 2.02 -4.38
C PHE A 151 -5.52 3.21 -5.09
N HIS A 152 -6.19 3.65 -6.18
CA HIS A 152 -5.69 4.70 -7.09
C HIS A 152 -4.18 4.61 -7.35
N GLY A 153 -3.66 3.37 -7.50
CA GLY A 153 -2.26 3.13 -7.84
C GLY A 153 -1.93 3.60 -9.26
N GLY A 154 -0.84 4.35 -9.39
CA GLY A 154 -0.41 4.83 -10.71
C GLY A 154 0.60 3.90 -11.39
N GLY A 155 0.58 3.86 -12.73
CA GLY A 155 1.57 3.12 -13.54
C GLY A 155 1.61 1.62 -13.27
N LEU A 156 0.44 1.01 -13.00
CA LEU A 156 0.36 -0.42 -12.68
C LEU A 156 0.63 -1.31 -13.88
N ALA A 157 0.44 -0.79 -15.10
CA ALA A 157 0.79 -1.45 -16.36
C ALA A 157 1.32 -0.41 -17.35
N SER A 158 2.54 0.04 -17.12
CA SER A 158 3.25 1.04 -17.93
C SER A 158 4.46 0.41 -18.64
N GLU A 159 5.14 1.19 -19.48
CA GLU A 159 6.40 0.78 -20.15
C GLU A 159 7.61 0.77 -19.21
N ASP A 160 7.44 1.20 -17.97
CA ASP A 160 8.49 1.14 -16.93
C ASP A 160 8.91 -0.31 -16.69
N PRO A 161 10.20 -0.67 -16.76
CA PRO A 161 10.68 -2.03 -16.48
C PRO A 161 10.36 -2.53 -15.05
N GLY A 162 10.08 -1.63 -14.11
CA GLY A 162 9.61 -1.96 -12.77
C GLY A 162 8.07 -1.98 -12.65
N SER A 163 7.33 -2.04 -13.76
CA SER A 163 5.87 -2.02 -13.71
C SER A 163 5.29 -3.32 -13.12
N PRO A 164 4.31 -3.24 -12.21
CA PRO A 164 3.74 -4.40 -11.50
C PRO A 164 3.24 -5.52 -12.42
N HIS A 165 2.62 -5.20 -13.56
CA HIS A 165 2.10 -6.21 -14.48
C HIS A 165 3.17 -7.16 -15.04
N LEU A 166 4.44 -6.74 -15.07
CA LEU A 166 5.58 -7.57 -15.48
C LEU A 166 5.97 -8.62 -14.44
N LEU A 167 5.41 -8.54 -13.24
CA LEU A 167 5.62 -9.50 -12.16
C LEU A 167 4.41 -10.45 -11.98
N ALA A 168 3.41 -10.37 -12.84
CA ALA A 168 2.16 -11.13 -12.71
C ALA A 168 2.40 -12.64 -12.58
N ASP A 169 3.35 -13.21 -13.34
CA ASP A 169 3.73 -14.63 -13.30
C ASP A 169 4.35 -15.09 -11.96
N LYS A 170 4.78 -14.16 -11.13
CA LYS A 170 5.35 -14.42 -9.79
C LYS A 170 4.32 -14.26 -8.68
N ILE A 171 3.24 -13.49 -8.92
CA ILE A 171 2.22 -13.22 -7.90
C ILE A 171 1.48 -14.52 -7.54
N ARG A 172 1.37 -14.78 -6.23
CA ARG A 172 0.59 -15.89 -5.66
C ARG A 172 -0.59 -15.39 -4.83
N ALA A 173 -0.58 -14.12 -4.49
CA ALA A 173 -1.62 -13.45 -3.73
C ALA A 173 -2.89 -13.29 -4.57
N ALA A 174 -4.05 -13.27 -3.94
CA ALA A 174 -5.22 -12.64 -4.53
C ALA A 174 -4.98 -11.13 -4.66
N VAL A 175 -5.45 -10.51 -5.75
CA VAL A 175 -5.19 -9.10 -6.06
C VAL A 175 -6.50 -8.32 -6.20
N TYR A 176 -6.57 -7.16 -5.56
CA TYR A 176 -7.65 -6.19 -5.76
C TYR A 176 -7.08 -4.84 -6.18
N VAL A 177 -7.66 -4.26 -7.24
CA VAL A 177 -7.29 -2.92 -7.72
C VAL A 177 -8.53 -2.03 -7.77
N GLY A 178 -8.52 -0.97 -6.97
CA GLY A 178 -9.50 0.11 -7.02
C GLY A 178 -8.97 1.30 -7.84
N GLY A 179 -9.29 1.34 -9.14
CA GLY A 179 -8.94 2.45 -10.03
C GLY A 179 -9.88 3.63 -9.85
N ALA A 180 -9.41 4.85 -10.07
CA ALA A 180 -10.26 6.04 -10.12
C ALA A 180 -10.58 6.38 -11.59
N GLU A 181 -11.86 6.71 -11.89
CA GLU A 181 -12.30 6.99 -13.26
C GLU A 181 -11.62 8.23 -13.87
N ASN A 182 -11.28 9.20 -13.00
CA ASN A 182 -10.62 10.44 -13.41
C ASN A 182 -9.12 10.42 -13.00
N ASP A 183 -8.38 9.42 -13.46
CA ASP A 183 -6.96 9.24 -13.12
C ASP A 183 -6.10 8.96 -14.35
N PRO A 184 -5.30 9.94 -14.81
CA PRO A 184 -4.42 9.74 -15.95
C PRO A 184 -3.24 8.79 -15.68
N SER A 185 -2.99 8.46 -14.42
CA SER A 185 -1.88 7.56 -14.02
C SER A 185 -2.26 6.08 -14.09
N PHE A 186 -3.56 5.75 -14.19
CA PHE A 186 -4.06 4.40 -14.40
C PHE A 186 -5.28 4.45 -15.32
N THR A 187 -5.05 4.34 -16.63
CA THR A 187 -6.08 4.44 -17.68
C THR A 187 -6.79 3.09 -17.91
N PRO A 188 -7.96 3.09 -18.61
CA PRO A 188 -8.62 1.84 -19.01
C PRO A 188 -7.72 0.90 -19.82
N GLU A 189 -6.81 1.43 -20.64
CA GLU A 189 -5.85 0.63 -21.41
C GLU A 189 -4.82 -0.03 -20.52
N GLN A 190 -4.33 0.69 -19.49
CA GLN A 190 -3.44 0.10 -18.48
C GLN A 190 -4.17 -0.96 -17.66
N ALA A 191 -5.43 -0.73 -17.30
CA ALA A 191 -6.25 -1.71 -16.60
C ALA A 191 -6.45 -2.98 -17.42
N ALA A 192 -6.76 -2.86 -18.71
CA ALA A 192 -6.88 -4.01 -19.62
C ALA A 192 -5.57 -4.78 -19.76
N THR A 193 -4.43 -4.07 -19.77
CA THR A 193 -3.09 -4.70 -19.81
C THR A 193 -2.78 -5.46 -18.53
N LEU A 194 -3.09 -4.87 -17.37
CA LEU A 194 -2.91 -5.51 -16.06
C LEU A 194 -3.83 -6.73 -15.92
N ASP A 195 -5.12 -6.59 -16.25
CA ASP A 195 -6.12 -7.66 -16.22
C ASP A 195 -5.68 -8.85 -17.05
N LYS A 196 -5.22 -8.60 -18.28
CA LYS A 196 -4.69 -9.63 -19.16
C LYS A 196 -3.50 -10.34 -18.54
N ALA A 197 -2.51 -9.61 -18.01
CA ALA A 197 -1.32 -10.19 -17.42
C ALA A 197 -1.66 -11.08 -16.21
N LEU A 198 -2.54 -10.62 -15.32
CA LEU A 198 -2.98 -11.38 -14.15
C LEU A 198 -3.81 -12.61 -14.56
N THR A 199 -4.68 -12.49 -15.56
CA THR A 199 -5.47 -13.61 -16.11
C THR A 199 -4.56 -14.67 -16.71
N GLU A 200 -3.60 -14.29 -17.55
CA GLU A 200 -2.65 -15.22 -18.20
C GLU A 200 -1.76 -15.94 -17.17
N ALA A 201 -1.46 -15.27 -16.05
CA ALA A 201 -0.71 -15.84 -14.93
C ALA A 201 -1.58 -16.70 -13.99
N GLY A 202 -2.89 -16.73 -14.17
CA GLY A 202 -3.82 -17.49 -13.30
C GLY A 202 -4.00 -16.87 -11.92
N VAL A 203 -3.72 -15.58 -11.75
CA VAL A 203 -3.89 -14.87 -10.48
C VAL A 203 -5.36 -14.55 -10.26
N GLU A 204 -5.88 -14.91 -9.07
CA GLU A 204 -7.21 -14.44 -8.65
C GLU A 204 -7.18 -12.93 -8.47
N HIS A 205 -8.01 -12.20 -9.23
CA HIS A 205 -7.98 -10.75 -9.17
C HIS A 205 -9.33 -10.08 -9.46
N THR A 206 -9.45 -8.85 -9.00
CA THR A 206 -10.58 -7.95 -9.25
C THR A 206 -10.04 -6.56 -9.55
N ILE A 207 -10.51 -5.93 -10.65
CA ILE A 207 -10.25 -4.53 -10.96
C ILE A 207 -11.59 -3.79 -10.98
N GLU A 208 -11.76 -2.86 -10.06
CA GLU A 208 -12.98 -2.04 -9.94
C GLU A 208 -12.69 -0.57 -10.15
N TRP A 209 -13.68 0.15 -10.70
CA TRP A 209 -13.60 1.58 -10.90
C TRP A 209 -14.43 2.34 -9.86
N TYR A 210 -13.83 3.42 -9.39
CA TYR A 210 -14.43 4.37 -8.45
C TYR A 210 -14.73 5.67 -9.18
N PRO A 211 -15.95 6.24 -9.08
CA PRO A 211 -16.33 7.48 -9.74
C PRO A 211 -15.68 8.68 -9.04
N ALA A 212 -14.37 8.72 -9.00
CA ALA A 212 -13.56 9.66 -8.24
C ALA A 212 -12.27 10.00 -8.99
N ALA A 213 -11.44 10.89 -8.43
CA ALA A 213 -10.13 11.24 -8.95
C ALA A 213 -9.00 10.55 -8.19
N HIS A 214 -7.76 10.58 -8.74
CA HIS A 214 -6.56 10.07 -8.09
C HIS A 214 -6.38 10.67 -6.68
N GLY A 215 -6.22 9.82 -5.67
CA GLY A 215 -6.08 10.26 -4.27
C GLY A 215 -7.38 10.27 -3.47
N PHE A 216 -8.50 9.80 -4.02
CA PHE A 216 -9.83 9.84 -3.42
C PHE A 216 -9.94 9.21 -2.03
N ALA A 217 -9.12 8.20 -1.73
CA ALA A 217 -9.26 7.40 -0.52
C ALA A 217 -8.57 8.02 0.71
N VAL A 218 -7.70 9.01 0.55
CA VAL A 218 -6.88 9.55 1.63
C VAL A 218 -7.44 10.90 2.12
N PRO A 219 -7.86 11.01 3.40
CA PRO A 219 -8.70 12.13 3.87
C PRO A 219 -8.09 13.53 3.77
N ASP A 220 -6.78 13.66 3.79
CA ASP A 220 -6.10 14.96 3.69
C ASP A 220 -5.60 15.30 2.29
N ASN A 221 -5.91 14.48 1.28
CA ASN A 221 -5.67 14.82 -0.11
C ASN A 221 -6.74 15.77 -0.66
N ALA A 222 -6.36 16.65 -1.59
CA ALA A 222 -7.30 17.58 -2.20
C ALA A 222 -8.48 16.90 -2.93
N PRO A 223 -8.29 15.76 -3.64
CA PRO A 223 -9.37 15.05 -4.34
C PRO A 223 -10.10 14.01 -3.47
N TYR A 224 -10.02 14.10 -2.13
CA TYR A 224 -10.73 13.18 -1.25
C TYR A 224 -12.23 13.16 -1.55
N ASP A 225 -12.78 11.95 -1.71
CA ASP A 225 -14.20 11.70 -1.90
C ASP A 225 -14.71 10.73 -0.84
N GLU A 226 -15.55 11.19 0.06
CA GLU A 226 -16.04 10.40 1.20
C GLU A 226 -16.81 9.16 0.75
N ALA A 227 -17.65 9.26 -0.27
CA ALA A 227 -18.46 8.12 -0.73
C ALA A 227 -17.58 7.03 -1.36
N ALA A 228 -16.61 7.42 -2.19
CA ALA A 228 -15.63 6.49 -2.75
C ALA A 228 -14.71 5.92 -1.66
N ALA A 229 -14.32 6.73 -0.67
CA ALA A 229 -13.53 6.29 0.47
C ALA A 229 -14.29 5.25 1.34
N GLU A 230 -15.58 5.45 1.63
CA GLU A 230 -16.36 4.45 2.37
C GLU A 230 -16.55 3.15 1.59
N ARG A 231 -16.73 3.24 0.27
CA ARG A 231 -16.79 2.05 -0.59
C ARG A 231 -15.47 1.27 -0.57
N HIS A 232 -14.31 1.96 -0.61
CA HIS A 232 -13.01 1.27 -0.54
C HIS A 232 -12.79 0.57 0.81
N TRP A 233 -13.27 1.14 1.94
CA TRP A 233 -13.22 0.48 3.24
C TRP A 233 -14.08 -0.79 3.28
N THR A 234 -15.24 -0.77 2.63
CA THR A 234 -16.08 -1.97 2.47
C THR A 234 -15.37 -3.03 1.64
N ALA A 235 -14.80 -2.67 0.50
CA ALA A 235 -14.03 -3.59 -0.35
C ALA A 235 -12.83 -4.19 0.41
N MET A 236 -12.12 -3.38 1.19
CA MET A 236 -10.98 -3.84 2.00
C MET A 236 -11.40 -4.84 3.07
N LYS A 237 -12.49 -4.56 3.78
CA LYS A 237 -13.05 -5.47 4.78
C LYS A 237 -13.43 -6.81 4.18
N ASP A 238 -14.14 -6.78 3.05
CA ASP A 238 -14.64 -8.00 2.41
C ASP A 238 -13.49 -8.81 1.81
N PHE A 239 -12.58 -8.16 1.10
CA PHE A 239 -11.45 -8.81 0.46
C PHE A 239 -10.47 -9.44 1.47
N PHE A 240 -9.99 -8.68 2.45
CA PHE A 240 -9.10 -9.23 3.48
C PHE A 240 -9.83 -10.26 4.36
N GLY A 241 -11.13 -10.07 4.62
CA GLY A 241 -11.93 -11.05 5.35
C GLY A 241 -12.05 -12.40 4.63
N ALA A 242 -12.00 -12.41 3.30
CA ALA A 242 -12.01 -13.63 2.49
C ALA A 242 -10.62 -14.27 2.37
N GLN A 243 -9.56 -13.47 2.28
CA GLN A 243 -8.22 -13.94 1.92
C GLN A 243 -7.28 -14.14 3.12
N LEU A 244 -7.49 -13.41 4.22
CA LEU A 244 -6.65 -13.49 5.42
C LEU A 244 -7.39 -14.22 6.53
N THR A 245 -7.13 -15.50 6.69
CA THR A 245 -7.73 -16.32 7.77
C THR A 245 -7.10 -15.98 9.12
N ARG A 246 -7.95 -16.02 10.17
CA ARG A 246 -7.52 -15.89 11.57
C ARG A 246 -6.95 -17.21 12.08
#